data_58e10778c18775a4dc43df2723c58e59
#
_entry.id   58e10778c18775a4dc43df2723c58e59
#
_cell.length_a   1.000
_cell.length_b   1.000
_cell.length_c   1.000
_cell.angle_alpha   90.00
_cell.angle_beta   90.00
_cell.angle_gamma   90.00
#
_symmetry.space_group_name_H-M   'P 1'
#
loop_
_entity.id
_entity.type
_entity.pdbx_description
1 polymer ?
#
loop_
_entity_poly.entity_id
_entity_poly.type
_entity_poly.pdbx_seq_one_letter_code
_entity_poly.pdbx_strand_id
1 'polypeptide(L)'
;MRWILFISLHLLVFLIIILSYAEAKEEWTVTRVEDYSYASVSGEIQYGDKFAFILMPEDNCNKITTMFSFYTWNDPGDYRQLLDKHIPIKLNDIETTAEVIQIIPVYDGLKVIFTLGVYPIKEYTYMIHTLYNHHKKYEIEIIDGINFKANKYFDITINRWKLEKFIPSIKKAINICRKSPNINT
;
A
#
# COMPACT_ATOMS: atom_id res chain seq x y z
N MET A 1 49.26 18.09 -10.67
CA MET A 1 48.33 17.29 -11.50
C MET A 1 47.82 16.00 -10.84
N ARG A 2 48.64 15.22 -10.12
CA ARG A 2 48.19 13.95 -9.48
C ARG A 2 47.10 14.12 -8.38
N TRP A 3 47.11 15.24 -7.65
CA TRP A 3 46.13 15.50 -6.59
C TRP A 3 44.70 15.78 -7.09
N ILE A 4 44.55 16.41 -8.23
CA ILE A 4 43.25 16.75 -8.84
C ILE A 4 42.56 15.47 -9.31
N LEU A 5 43.31 14.49 -9.84
CA LEU A 5 42.79 13.19 -10.26
C LEU A 5 42.28 12.36 -9.05
N PHE A 6 42.94 12.44 -7.89
CA PHE A 6 42.50 11.72 -6.68
C PHE A 6 41.20 12.28 -6.13
N ILE A 7 41.02 13.60 -6.10
CA ILE A 7 39.79 14.26 -5.62
C ILE A 7 38.62 13.92 -6.55
N SER A 8 38.82 13.95 -7.87
CA SER A 8 37.83 13.62 -8.87
C SER A 8 37.35 12.17 -8.75
N LEU A 9 38.24 11.20 -8.51
CA LEU A 9 37.92 9.81 -8.36
C LEU A 9 37.09 9.54 -7.09
N HIS A 10 37.42 10.17 -5.97
CA HIS A 10 36.65 10.03 -4.72
C HIS A 10 35.26 10.65 -4.81
N LEU A 11 35.12 11.79 -5.50
CA LEU A 11 33.82 12.43 -5.75
C LEU A 11 32.93 11.55 -6.63
N LEU A 12 33.49 10.89 -7.65
CA LEU A 12 32.78 9.98 -8.53
C LEU A 12 32.28 8.73 -7.78
N VAL A 13 33.15 8.13 -6.95
CA VAL A 13 32.77 6.96 -6.13
C VAL A 13 31.69 7.34 -5.10
N PHE A 14 31.79 8.51 -4.49
CA PHE A 14 30.80 8.99 -3.54
C PHE A 14 29.42 9.25 -4.23
N LEU A 15 29.45 9.78 -5.45
CA LEU A 15 28.24 9.99 -6.26
C LEU A 15 27.57 8.66 -6.65
N ILE A 16 28.37 7.65 -7.02
CA ILE A 16 27.85 6.31 -7.35
C ILE A 16 27.23 5.64 -6.12
N ILE A 17 27.85 5.80 -4.94
CA ILE A 17 27.31 5.27 -3.70
C ILE A 17 25.98 5.95 -3.35
N ILE A 18 25.87 7.27 -3.49
CA ILE A 18 24.63 8.01 -3.23
C ILE A 18 23.53 7.58 -4.21
N LEU A 19 23.84 7.40 -5.48
CA LEU A 19 22.88 6.96 -6.49
C LEU A 19 22.37 5.53 -6.25
N SER A 20 23.21 4.65 -5.70
CA SER A 20 22.79 3.29 -5.35
C SER A 20 21.92 3.19 -4.09
N TYR A 21 21.94 4.23 -3.22
CA TYR A 21 21.04 4.31 -2.07
C TYR A 21 19.64 4.89 -2.41
N ALA A 22 19.50 5.49 -3.59
CA ALA A 22 18.26 6.19 -3.98
C ALA A 22 17.20 5.28 -4.64
N GLU A 23 17.50 4.04 -4.97
CA GLU A 23 16.45 3.09 -5.32
C GLU A 23 15.77 2.61 -4.02
N ALA A 24 14.63 3.21 -3.69
CA ALA A 24 13.74 2.68 -2.67
C ALA A 24 13.39 1.24 -3.06
N LYS A 25 14.10 0.29 -2.43
CA LYS A 25 13.94 -1.14 -2.71
C LYS A 25 12.51 -1.51 -2.33
N GLU A 26 11.73 -1.89 -3.32
CA GLU A 26 10.41 -2.44 -3.09
C GLU A 26 10.52 -3.65 -2.17
N GLU A 27 10.26 -3.45 -0.88
CA GLU A 27 10.27 -4.52 0.10
C GLU A 27 8.86 -4.80 0.59
N TRP A 28 8.29 -5.89 0.07
CA TRP A 28 7.12 -6.48 0.66
C TRP A 28 7.44 -7.02 2.04
N THR A 29 6.76 -6.51 3.04
CA THR A 29 6.77 -7.08 4.38
C THR A 29 5.67 -8.13 4.45
N VAL A 30 6.01 -9.37 4.80
CA VAL A 30 5.04 -10.44 4.99
C VAL A 30 5.28 -11.03 6.37
N THR A 31 4.32 -10.87 7.24
CA THR A 31 4.39 -11.26 8.67
C THR A 31 3.09 -11.87 9.14
N ARG A 32 3.14 -12.46 10.33
CA ARG A 32 1.96 -12.83 11.11
C ARG A 32 1.65 -11.73 12.10
N VAL A 33 0.39 -11.38 12.24
CA VAL A 33 -0.11 -10.46 13.26
C VAL A 33 -1.28 -11.18 13.93
N GLU A 34 -1.12 -11.51 15.23
CA GLU A 34 -2.08 -12.34 15.95
C GLU A 34 -2.37 -13.64 15.16
N ASP A 35 -3.62 -13.83 14.74
CA ASP A 35 -4.07 -15.04 14.06
C ASP A 35 -4.09 -14.92 12.53
N TYR A 36 -3.88 -13.74 11.97
CA TYR A 36 -3.91 -13.52 10.53
C TYR A 36 -2.51 -13.29 9.94
N SER A 37 -2.37 -13.54 8.65
CA SER A 37 -1.19 -13.13 7.90
C SER A 37 -1.42 -11.78 7.25
N TYR A 38 -0.40 -10.93 7.32
CA TYR A 38 -0.39 -9.58 6.79
C TYR A 38 0.76 -9.41 5.81
N ALA A 39 0.46 -8.89 4.63
CA ALA A 39 1.46 -8.54 3.63
C ALA A 39 1.26 -7.09 3.20
N SER A 40 2.32 -6.30 3.12
CA SER A 40 2.24 -4.90 2.70
C SER A 40 3.46 -4.43 1.94
N VAL A 41 3.27 -3.40 1.13
CA VAL A 41 4.30 -2.65 0.41
C VAL A 41 4.09 -1.15 0.60
N SER A 42 5.18 -0.39 0.65
CA SER A 42 5.13 1.08 0.77
C SER A 42 4.82 1.73 -0.57
N GLY A 43 4.18 2.90 -0.51
CA GLY A 43 3.91 3.73 -1.67
C GLY A 43 5.16 4.36 -2.26
N GLU A 44 5.12 4.67 -3.56
CA GLU A 44 6.22 5.32 -4.28
C GLU A 44 6.18 6.85 -4.17
N ILE A 45 4.98 7.45 -4.08
CA ILE A 45 4.81 8.90 -3.99
C ILE A 45 4.93 9.33 -2.53
N GLN A 46 4.20 8.65 -1.64
CA GLN A 46 4.29 8.87 -0.19
C GLN A 46 4.64 7.54 0.49
N TYR A 47 5.87 7.43 0.97
CA TYR A 47 6.42 6.19 1.51
C TYR A 47 5.66 5.66 2.74
N GLY A 48 5.04 6.55 3.52
CA GLY A 48 4.22 6.19 4.70
C GLY A 48 2.93 5.45 4.37
N ASP A 49 2.44 5.61 3.13
CA ASP A 49 1.26 4.92 2.64
C ASP A 49 1.56 3.46 2.36
N LYS A 50 0.58 2.62 2.60
CA LYS A 50 0.71 1.18 2.41
C LYS A 50 -0.39 0.67 1.49
N PHE A 51 -0.02 -0.29 0.64
CA PHE A 51 -0.94 -1.23 0.05
C PHE A 51 -0.76 -2.57 0.75
N ALA A 52 -1.84 -3.21 1.18
CA ALA A 52 -1.76 -4.36 2.06
C ALA A 52 -2.85 -5.40 1.80
N PHE A 53 -2.58 -6.62 2.24
CA PHE A 53 -3.58 -7.69 2.30
C PHE A 53 -3.55 -8.38 3.64
N ILE A 54 -4.74 -8.88 4.02
CA ILE A 54 -4.93 -9.76 5.17
C ILE A 54 -5.54 -11.07 4.68
N LEU A 55 -5.02 -12.18 5.19
CA LEU A 55 -5.60 -13.51 5.04
C LEU A 55 -5.91 -14.06 6.44
N MET A 56 -7.12 -14.56 6.61
CA MET A 56 -7.62 -15.05 7.89
C MET A 56 -7.80 -16.56 7.87
N PRO A 57 -7.43 -17.28 8.97
CA PRO A 57 -7.65 -18.73 9.10
C PRO A 57 -9.12 -19.12 9.04
N GLU A 58 -10.05 -18.27 9.53
CA GLU A 58 -11.49 -18.50 9.53
C GLU A 58 -12.04 -18.70 8.11
N ASP A 59 -11.41 -18.06 7.12
CA ASP A 59 -11.72 -18.25 5.70
C ASP A 59 -10.90 -19.39 5.06
N ASN A 60 -10.30 -20.28 5.86
CA ASN A 60 -9.34 -21.29 5.39
C ASN A 60 -8.19 -20.70 4.56
N CYS A 61 -7.84 -19.44 4.80
CA CYS A 61 -6.85 -18.70 4.02
C CYS A 61 -7.15 -18.69 2.51
N ASN A 62 -8.42 -18.70 2.12
CA ASN A 62 -8.87 -18.72 0.73
C ASN A 62 -9.41 -17.36 0.25
N LYS A 63 -9.61 -16.43 1.19
CA LYS A 63 -10.00 -15.06 0.89
C LYS A 63 -8.91 -14.08 1.26
N ILE A 64 -8.91 -12.95 0.58
CA ILE A 64 -7.98 -11.84 0.76
C ILE A 64 -8.78 -10.56 1.02
N THR A 65 -8.52 -9.93 2.16
CA THR A 65 -8.99 -8.58 2.43
C THR A 65 -7.94 -7.60 1.93
N THR A 66 -8.34 -6.72 1.02
CA THR A 66 -7.43 -5.74 0.42
C THR A 66 -7.61 -4.40 1.09
N MET A 67 -6.50 -3.81 1.47
CA MET A 67 -6.48 -2.49 2.12
C MET A 67 -5.40 -1.61 1.52
N PHE A 68 -5.61 -0.32 1.63
CA PHE A 68 -4.57 0.68 1.41
C PHE A 68 -4.71 1.81 2.43
N SER A 69 -3.67 2.60 2.59
CA SER A 69 -3.71 3.76 3.47
C SER A 69 -3.14 4.99 2.78
N PHE A 70 -3.70 6.13 3.14
CA PHE A 70 -3.17 7.44 2.85
C PHE A 70 -2.85 8.16 4.15
N TYR A 71 -1.67 8.71 4.23
CA TYR A 71 -1.28 9.65 5.27
C TYR A 71 -1.64 11.08 4.81
N THR A 72 -2.10 11.92 5.72
CA THR A 72 -2.42 13.32 5.42
C THR A 72 -2.09 14.22 6.60
N TRP A 73 -1.62 15.42 6.30
CA TRP A 73 -1.42 16.51 7.27
C TRP A 73 -2.69 17.35 7.41
N ASN A 74 -3.66 17.21 6.50
CA ASN A 74 -4.91 17.92 6.56
C ASN A 74 -5.76 17.40 7.71
N ASP A 75 -6.13 18.30 8.62
CA ASP A 75 -7.13 18.03 9.67
C ASP A 75 -8.24 19.07 9.58
N PRO A 76 -9.29 18.81 8.79
CA PRO A 76 -10.43 19.72 8.68
C PRO A 76 -11.33 19.72 9.94
N GLY A 77 -10.96 19.01 11.00
CA GLY A 77 -11.73 18.89 12.24
C GLY A 77 -12.94 17.95 12.18
N ASP A 78 -13.35 17.56 10.98
CA ASP A 78 -14.52 16.71 10.75
C ASP A 78 -14.18 15.35 10.08
N TYR A 79 -12.88 14.98 10.08
CA TYR A 79 -12.39 13.76 9.40
C TYR A 79 -13.07 12.48 9.89
N ARG A 80 -13.56 12.44 11.14
CA ARG A 80 -14.24 11.26 11.71
C ARG A 80 -15.53 10.90 10.97
N GLN A 81 -16.15 11.86 10.30
CA GLN A 81 -17.34 11.59 9.47
C GLN A 81 -17.03 10.76 8.21
N LEU A 82 -15.75 10.58 7.88
CA LEU A 82 -15.33 9.70 6.79
C LEU A 82 -15.42 8.21 7.18
N LEU A 83 -15.40 7.88 8.47
CA LEU A 83 -15.45 6.49 8.93
C LEU A 83 -16.72 5.82 8.43
N ASP A 84 -16.60 4.58 7.95
CA ASP A 84 -17.65 3.76 7.33
C ASP A 84 -18.28 4.39 6.07
N LYS A 85 -17.59 5.35 5.43
CA LYS A 85 -18.03 5.95 4.17
C LYS A 85 -17.29 5.36 2.99
N HIS A 86 -18.01 5.20 1.89
CA HIS A 86 -17.45 4.90 0.59
C HIS A 86 -16.97 6.18 -0.07
N ILE A 87 -15.66 6.29 -0.24
CA ILE A 87 -14.99 7.44 -0.83
C ILE A 87 -14.71 7.13 -2.30
N PRO A 88 -15.01 8.07 -3.22
CA PRO A 88 -14.72 7.88 -4.63
C PRO A 88 -13.21 7.85 -4.88
N ILE A 89 -12.78 6.85 -5.63
CA ILE A 89 -11.38 6.65 -6.01
C ILE A 89 -11.28 6.28 -7.50
N LYS A 90 -10.09 6.47 -8.05
CA LYS A 90 -9.66 5.85 -9.30
C LYS A 90 -8.64 4.77 -9.00
N LEU A 91 -8.89 3.56 -9.45
CA LEU A 91 -7.92 2.46 -9.44
C LEU A 91 -7.34 2.34 -10.84
N ASN A 92 -6.10 2.79 -11.03
CA ASN A 92 -5.56 3.17 -12.32
C ASN A 92 -6.52 4.15 -13.04
N ASP A 93 -7.17 3.71 -14.13
CA ASP A 93 -8.11 4.57 -14.87
C ASP A 93 -9.58 4.22 -14.62
N ILE A 94 -9.87 3.33 -13.66
CA ILE A 94 -11.22 2.83 -13.35
C ILE A 94 -11.78 3.55 -12.13
N GLU A 95 -12.85 4.30 -12.30
CA GLU A 95 -13.58 4.93 -11.19
C GLU A 95 -14.36 3.87 -10.39
N THR A 96 -14.20 3.91 -9.08
CA THR A 96 -14.87 3.03 -8.11
C THR A 96 -14.94 3.70 -6.74
N THR A 97 -15.24 2.95 -5.69
CA THR A 97 -15.23 3.46 -4.32
C THR A 97 -14.40 2.55 -3.42
N ALA A 98 -13.87 3.13 -2.33
CA ALA A 98 -13.26 2.40 -1.23
C ALA A 98 -13.89 2.83 0.09
N GLU A 99 -14.09 1.90 1.00
CA GLU A 99 -14.64 2.17 2.31
C GLU A 99 -13.54 2.59 3.29
N VAL A 100 -13.76 3.66 4.05
CA VAL A 100 -12.87 4.07 5.14
C VAL A 100 -13.16 3.22 6.36
N ILE A 101 -12.22 2.35 6.74
CA ILE A 101 -12.40 1.41 7.84
C ILE A 101 -11.72 1.87 9.14
N GLN A 102 -10.73 2.76 9.05
CA GLN A 102 -10.03 3.23 10.24
C GLN A 102 -9.35 4.58 9.98
N ILE A 103 -9.27 5.42 11.02
CA ILE A 103 -8.54 6.68 11.01
C ILE A 103 -7.70 6.73 12.27
N ILE A 104 -6.39 6.84 12.11
CA ILE A 104 -5.41 6.77 13.20
C ILE A 104 -4.63 8.10 13.24
N PRO A 105 -4.64 8.82 14.36
CA PRO A 105 -3.71 9.92 14.57
C PRO A 105 -2.27 9.39 14.60
N VAL A 106 -1.38 10.01 13.82
CA VAL A 106 0.03 9.62 13.72
C VAL A 106 0.88 10.90 13.69
N TYR A 107 1.68 11.10 14.74
CA TYR A 107 2.43 12.34 14.93
C TYR A 107 1.50 13.57 14.86
N ASP A 108 1.71 14.46 13.90
CA ASP A 108 0.94 15.68 13.62
C ASP A 108 0.00 15.56 12.42
N GLY A 109 -0.25 14.32 11.96
CA GLY A 109 -1.16 14.01 10.85
C GLY A 109 -2.10 12.86 11.16
N LEU A 110 -2.79 12.43 10.13
CA LEU A 110 -3.75 11.32 10.15
C LEU A 110 -3.34 10.26 9.15
N LYS A 111 -3.53 9.00 9.53
CA LYS A 111 -3.47 7.86 8.63
C LYS A 111 -4.87 7.32 8.42
N VAL A 112 -5.38 7.43 7.22
CA VAL A 112 -6.69 6.92 6.82
C VAL A 112 -6.51 5.59 6.13
N ILE A 113 -7.20 4.56 6.62
CA ILE A 113 -7.13 3.18 6.10
C ILE A 113 -8.45 2.87 5.40
N PHE A 114 -8.31 2.36 4.19
CA PHE A 114 -9.40 1.99 3.31
C PHE A 114 -9.41 0.49 3.04
N THR A 115 -10.58 -0.06 2.74
CA THR A 115 -10.72 -1.38 2.15
C THR A 115 -11.31 -1.30 0.74
N LEU A 116 -10.82 -2.17 -0.14
CA LEU A 116 -11.45 -2.45 -1.43
C LEU A 116 -12.41 -3.65 -1.35
N GLY A 117 -12.46 -4.31 -0.19
CA GLY A 117 -13.32 -5.46 0.06
C GLY A 117 -12.56 -6.78 0.24
N VAL A 118 -13.35 -7.85 0.29
CA VAL A 118 -12.88 -9.24 0.50
C VAL A 118 -13.16 -10.05 -0.76
N TYR A 119 -12.13 -10.73 -1.25
CA TYR A 119 -12.20 -11.46 -2.52
C TYR A 119 -11.62 -12.87 -2.39
N PRO A 120 -12.08 -13.85 -3.19
CA PRO A 120 -11.36 -15.10 -3.35
C PRO A 120 -9.95 -14.86 -3.87
N ILE A 121 -8.94 -15.51 -3.27
CA ILE A 121 -7.52 -15.24 -3.57
C ILE A 121 -7.20 -15.44 -5.04
N LYS A 122 -7.70 -16.53 -5.64
CA LYS A 122 -7.36 -16.89 -7.03
C LYS A 122 -7.79 -15.82 -8.01
N GLU A 123 -9.04 -15.40 -7.90
CA GLU A 123 -9.66 -14.41 -8.79
C GLU A 123 -9.01 -13.04 -8.59
N TYR A 124 -8.81 -12.64 -7.34
CA TYR A 124 -8.17 -11.37 -7.02
C TYR A 124 -6.72 -11.32 -7.50
N THR A 125 -5.96 -12.38 -7.25
CA THR A 125 -4.56 -12.47 -7.68
C THR A 125 -4.45 -12.36 -9.21
N TYR A 126 -5.35 -13.01 -9.94
CA TYR A 126 -5.42 -12.91 -11.40
C TYR A 126 -5.76 -11.49 -11.85
N MET A 127 -6.78 -10.88 -11.26
CA MET A 127 -7.20 -9.50 -11.57
C MET A 127 -6.06 -8.50 -11.36
N ILE A 128 -5.43 -8.51 -10.19
CA ILE A 128 -4.33 -7.60 -9.86
C ILE A 128 -3.13 -7.80 -10.79
N HIS A 129 -2.78 -9.04 -11.06
CA HIS A 129 -1.68 -9.35 -11.96
C HIS A 129 -1.95 -8.85 -13.38
N THR A 130 -3.17 -9.03 -13.88
CA THR A 130 -3.58 -8.57 -15.21
C THR A 130 -3.57 -7.04 -15.27
N LEU A 131 -4.14 -6.38 -14.27
CA LEU A 131 -4.20 -4.92 -14.17
C LEU A 131 -2.79 -4.31 -14.13
N TYR A 132 -1.92 -4.86 -13.30
CA TYR A 132 -0.53 -4.40 -13.18
C TYR A 132 0.27 -4.61 -14.47
N ASN A 133 0.13 -5.78 -15.10
CA ASN A 133 0.84 -6.06 -16.35
C ASN A 133 0.41 -5.15 -17.51
N HIS A 134 -0.86 -4.76 -17.53
CA HIS A 134 -1.40 -3.85 -18.54
C HIS A 134 -0.90 -2.42 -18.34
N HIS A 135 -1.01 -1.90 -17.12
CA HIS A 135 -0.70 -0.49 -16.83
C HIS A 135 0.75 -0.28 -16.36
N LYS A 136 1.49 -1.34 -15.99
CA LYS A 136 2.82 -1.30 -15.38
C LYS A 136 2.89 -0.50 -14.08
N LYS A 137 1.72 -0.21 -13.50
CA LYS A 137 1.55 0.47 -12.22
C LYS A 137 0.29 -0.05 -11.53
N TYR A 138 0.25 0.07 -10.23
CA TYR A 138 -0.95 -0.05 -9.43
C TYR A 138 -1.12 1.26 -8.68
N GLU A 139 -2.04 2.09 -9.15
CA GLU A 139 -2.20 3.46 -8.70
C GLU A 139 -3.61 3.67 -8.18
N ILE A 140 -3.71 4.33 -7.04
CA ILE A 140 -4.99 4.76 -6.48
C ILE A 140 -4.94 6.27 -6.33
N GLU A 141 -5.96 6.94 -6.86
CA GLU A 141 -6.22 8.36 -6.70
C GLU A 141 -7.55 8.54 -5.96
N ILE A 142 -7.55 9.31 -4.88
CA ILE A 142 -8.77 9.76 -4.21
C ILE A 142 -9.30 10.94 -5.01
N ILE A 143 -10.52 10.83 -5.53
CA ILE A 143 -11.13 11.83 -6.42
C ILE A 143 -12.30 12.53 -5.76
N ASP A 144 -12.68 13.67 -6.33
CA ASP A 144 -13.87 14.41 -5.89
C ASP A 144 -15.16 13.62 -6.15
N GLY A 145 -16.10 13.72 -5.23
CA GLY A 145 -17.46 13.20 -5.36
C GLY A 145 -18.51 14.30 -5.19
N ILE A 146 -19.78 13.94 -5.28
CA ILE A 146 -20.91 14.88 -5.20
C ILE A 146 -20.83 15.72 -3.90
N ASN A 147 -20.60 15.09 -2.76
CA ASN A 147 -20.53 15.73 -1.44
C ASN A 147 -19.16 15.52 -0.78
N PHE A 148 -18.13 15.21 -1.54
CA PHE A 148 -16.79 14.92 -1.06
C PHE A 148 -15.77 15.68 -1.88
N LYS A 149 -14.84 16.35 -1.19
CA LYS A 149 -13.69 17.02 -1.80
C LYS A 149 -12.41 16.39 -1.30
N ALA A 150 -11.68 15.73 -2.20
CA ALA A 150 -10.48 14.99 -1.86
C ALA A 150 -9.42 15.88 -1.19
N ASN A 151 -9.17 17.06 -1.74
CA ASN A 151 -8.17 18.01 -1.23
C ASN A 151 -8.52 18.65 0.12
N LYS A 152 -9.78 18.53 0.58
CA LYS A 152 -10.16 18.95 1.93
C LYS A 152 -9.52 18.04 2.99
N TYR A 153 -9.43 16.74 2.70
CA TYR A 153 -9.02 15.72 3.64
C TYR A 153 -7.60 15.19 3.38
N PHE A 154 -7.12 15.30 2.14
CA PHE A 154 -5.84 14.73 1.72
C PHE A 154 -4.99 15.78 1.00
N ASP A 155 -3.80 16.03 1.51
CA ASP A 155 -2.80 16.89 0.87
C ASP A 155 -2.16 16.21 -0.34
N ILE A 156 -2.01 14.88 -0.29
CA ILE A 156 -1.61 14.03 -1.42
C ILE A 156 -2.75 13.04 -1.68
N THR A 157 -3.39 13.15 -2.84
CA THR A 157 -4.57 12.35 -3.19
C THR A 157 -4.25 11.13 -4.04
N ILE A 158 -3.00 10.95 -4.46
CA ILE A 158 -2.58 9.87 -5.36
C ILE A 158 -1.37 9.15 -4.79
N ASN A 159 -1.39 7.83 -4.86
CA ASN A 159 -0.20 7.02 -4.64
C ASN A 159 -0.18 5.81 -5.57
N ARG A 160 1.01 5.25 -5.75
CA ARG A 160 1.23 4.05 -6.56
C ARG A 160 2.13 3.07 -5.85
N TRP A 161 1.98 1.80 -6.22
CA TRP A 161 2.74 0.70 -5.62
C TRP A 161 3.29 -0.20 -6.70
N LYS A 162 4.53 -0.65 -6.50
CA LYS A 162 5.15 -1.70 -7.31
C LYS A 162 4.62 -3.06 -6.89
N LEU A 163 4.25 -3.89 -7.86
CA LEU A 163 3.68 -5.20 -7.59
C LEU A 163 4.47 -6.36 -8.22
N GLU A 164 5.75 -6.15 -8.58
CA GLU A 164 6.60 -7.21 -9.15
C GLU A 164 6.73 -8.41 -8.20
N LYS A 165 6.79 -8.17 -6.89
CA LYS A 165 6.87 -9.22 -5.86
C LYS A 165 5.52 -9.61 -5.26
N PHE A 166 4.41 -9.13 -5.81
CA PHE A 166 3.07 -9.42 -5.32
C PHE A 166 2.80 -10.92 -5.21
N ILE A 167 2.99 -11.68 -6.31
CA ILE A 167 2.72 -13.12 -6.33
C ILE A 167 3.56 -13.92 -5.31
N PRO A 168 4.88 -13.72 -5.21
CA PRO A 168 5.67 -14.35 -4.15
C PRO A 168 5.18 -14.00 -2.74
N SER A 169 4.78 -12.74 -2.52
CA SER A 169 4.32 -12.27 -1.21
C SER A 169 3.00 -12.89 -0.80
N ILE A 170 2.03 -13.00 -1.73
CA ILE A 170 0.78 -13.73 -1.49
C ILE A 170 1.03 -15.20 -1.15
N LYS A 171 1.89 -15.89 -1.90
CA LYS A 171 2.25 -17.28 -1.60
C LYS A 171 2.84 -17.43 -0.19
N LYS A 172 3.73 -16.51 0.20
CA LYS A 172 4.30 -16.48 1.55
C LYS A 172 3.22 -16.23 2.62
N ALA A 173 2.30 -15.28 2.39
CA ALA A 173 1.21 -14.98 3.29
C ALA A 173 0.25 -16.16 3.47
N ILE A 174 -0.11 -16.86 2.40
CA ILE A 174 -0.92 -18.09 2.45
C ILE A 174 -0.23 -19.16 3.31
N ASN A 175 1.08 -19.36 3.13
CA ASN A 175 1.83 -20.34 3.90
C ASN A 175 1.90 -20.01 5.39
N ILE A 176 1.99 -18.71 5.74
CA ILE A 176 1.94 -18.24 7.13
C ILE A 176 0.55 -18.46 7.71
N CYS A 177 -0.49 -18.05 7.00
CA CYS A 177 -1.88 -18.20 7.42
C CYS A 177 -2.24 -19.67 7.72
N ARG A 178 -1.90 -20.60 6.82
CA ARG A 178 -2.19 -22.05 6.97
C ARG A 178 -1.42 -22.73 8.09
N LYS A 179 -0.31 -22.14 8.54
CA LYS A 179 0.47 -22.64 9.68
C LYS A 179 -0.05 -22.12 11.02
N SER A 180 -1.06 -21.24 11.00
CA SER A 180 -1.73 -20.81 12.22
C SER A 180 -2.50 -22.01 12.80
N PRO A 181 -2.37 -22.32 14.10
CA PRO A 181 -3.22 -23.32 14.72
C PRO A 181 -4.68 -22.88 14.55
N ASN A 182 -5.52 -23.76 14.02
CA ASN A 182 -6.96 -23.53 14.01
C ASN A 182 -7.41 -23.36 15.47
N ILE A 183 -7.87 -22.17 15.82
CA ILE A 183 -8.48 -21.88 17.13
C ILE A 183 -9.93 -22.41 17.14
N ASN A 184 -10.12 -23.63 16.68
CA ASN A 184 -11.38 -24.38 16.80
C ASN A 184 -11.13 -25.56 17.73
N THR A 185 -11.00 -25.26 19.03
CA THR A 185 -11.22 -26.21 20.13
C THR A 185 -12.05 -25.55 21.22
#